data_9ccfc112ec725c9cb2b1dda53f9051d6
#
_entry.id   9ccfc112ec725c9cb2b1dda53f9051d6
#
_cell.length_a   1.000
_cell.length_b   1.000
_cell.length_c   1.000
_cell.angle_alpha   90.00
_cell.angle_beta   90.00
_cell.angle_gamma   90.00
#
_symmetry.space_group_name_H-M   'P 1'
#
loop_
_entity.id
_entity.type
_entity.pdbx_description
1 polymer ?
#
loop_
_entity_poly.entity_id
_entity_poly.type
_entity_poly.pdbx_seq_one_letter_code
_entity_poly.pdbx_strand_id
1 'polypeptide(L)'
;MFAALAIVALLTVQDPPPAADMDGAWSVDLATDPAQPYRQPMNLTLQPDGVVTGDFYNSRIEAGRWKRQHGRLCVSFRTTDGAGPYHTAACLAGDHVEGQTWAEHRNFVFIWRADRLS
;
A
#
# COMPACT_ATOMS: atom_id res chain seq x y z
N MET A 1 -10.55 32.48 -44.40
CA MET A 1 -10.51 31.02 -44.22
C MET A 1 -9.70 30.70 -42.95
N PHE A 2 -10.35 30.44 -41.87
CA PHE A 2 -9.74 30.22 -40.59
C PHE A 2 -9.70 28.72 -40.35
N ALA A 3 -8.52 28.12 -40.35
CA ALA A 3 -8.35 26.79 -39.76
C ALA A 3 -8.56 26.96 -38.25
N ALA A 4 -9.68 26.51 -37.73
CA ALA A 4 -9.84 26.39 -36.32
C ALA A 4 -8.84 25.33 -35.86
N LEU A 5 -7.71 25.76 -35.32
CA LEU A 5 -6.89 24.91 -34.50
C LEU A 5 -7.72 24.59 -33.27
N ALA A 6 -8.42 23.46 -33.33
CA ALA A 6 -8.90 22.83 -32.12
C ALA A 6 -7.66 22.41 -31.33
N ILE A 7 -7.23 23.25 -30.40
CA ILE A 7 -6.33 22.82 -29.36
C ILE A 7 -7.15 21.81 -28.55
N VAL A 8 -7.05 20.56 -28.93
CA VAL A 8 -7.43 19.50 -28.02
C VAL A 8 -6.46 19.65 -26.86
N ALA A 9 -6.90 20.33 -25.83
CA ALA A 9 -6.23 20.23 -24.56
C ALA A 9 -6.20 18.73 -24.25
N LEU A 10 -5.06 18.11 -24.50
CA LEU A 10 -4.75 16.81 -23.96
C LEU A 10 -4.83 16.96 -22.45
N LEU A 11 -6.02 16.76 -21.91
CA LEU A 11 -6.17 16.42 -20.54
C LEU A 11 -5.38 15.11 -20.38
N THR A 12 -4.12 15.25 -19.97
CA THR A 12 -3.37 14.12 -19.47
C THR A 12 -4.09 13.66 -18.24
N VAL A 13 -5.04 12.75 -18.44
CA VAL A 13 -5.50 11.90 -17.35
C VAL A 13 -4.25 11.15 -16.94
N GLN A 14 -3.69 11.52 -15.78
CA GLN A 14 -2.64 10.71 -15.21
C GLN A 14 -3.21 9.32 -14.99
N ASP A 15 -2.66 8.34 -15.70
CA ASP A 15 -2.98 6.96 -15.44
C ASP A 15 -2.71 6.66 -13.96
N PRO A 16 -3.58 5.87 -13.30
CA PRO A 16 -3.29 5.44 -11.94
C PRO A 16 -1.95 4.69 -11.91
N PRO A 17 -1.22 4.74 -10.79
CA PRO A 17 0.06 4.06 -10.68
C PRO A 17 -0.05 2.60 -11.11
N PRO A 18 0.93 2.07 -11.87
CA PRO A 18 0.96 0.64 -12.18
C PRO A 18 1.05 -0.19 -10.91
N ALA A 19 0.44 -1.37 -10.90
CA ALA A 19 0.50 -2.30 -9.77
C ALA A 19 1.95 -2.60 -9.36
N ALA A 20 2.86 -2.69 -10.35
CA ALA A 20 4.28 -2.93 -10.12
C ALA A 20 4.95 -1.84 -9.27
N ASP A 21 4.40 -0.62 -9.23
CA ASP A 21 4.96 0.45 -8.39
C ASP A 21 4.81 0.18 -6.89
N MET A 22 3.96 -0.74 -6.51
CA MET A 22 3.78 -1.14 -5.13
C MET A 22 4.41 -2.51 -4.83
N ASP A 23 4.84 -3.23 -5.85
CA ASP A 23 5.54 -4.50 -5.69
C ASP A 23 6.91 -4.30 -5.02
N GLY A 24 7.32 -5.29 -4.26
CA GLY A 24 8.66 -5.36 -3.73
C GLY A 24 8.74 -5.25 -2.22
N ALA A 25 9.92 -4.87 -1.75
CA ALA A 25 10.25 -4.84 -0.33
C ALA A 25 10.13 -3.43 0.24
N TRP A 26 9.46 -3.32 1.36
CA TRP A 26 9.19 -2.08 2.07
C TRP A 26 9.65 -2.17 3.51
N SER A 27 10.16 -1.06 4.04
CA SER A 27 10.47 -0.90 5.45
C SER A 27 9.36 -0.10 6.10
N VAL A 28 8.59 -0.75 6.97
CA VAL A 28 7.42 -0.15 7.61
C VAL A 28 7.82 0.41 8.97
N ASP A 29 7.57 1.70 9.18
CA ASP A 29 7.79 2.37 10.44
C ASP A 29 6.57 2.18 11.34
N LEU A 30 6.70 1.31 12.32
CA LEU A 30 5.67 1.01 13.32
C LEU A 30 5.89 1.74 14.65
N ALA A 31 6.85 2.66 14.70
CA ALA A 31 7.16 3.38 15.92
C ALA A 31 5.94 4.18 16.40
N THR A 32 5.62 4.04 17.67
CA THR A 32 4.60 4.86 18.34
C THR A 32 5.24 6.10 19.00
N ASP A 33 6.54 6.03 19.25
CA ASP A 33 7.36 7.14 19.75
C ASP A 33 8.42 7.48 18.69
N PRO A 34 8.43 8.71 18.14
CA PRO A 34 9.42 9.09 17.13
C PRO A 34 10.88 8.96 17.58
N ALA A 35 11.14 8.97 18.88
CA ALA A 35 12.48 8.82 19.44
C ALA A 35 12.92 7.34 19.53
N GLN A 36 12.02 6.40 19.27
CA GLN A 36 12.25 4.97 19.38
C GLN A 36 11.95 4.29 18.03
N PRO A 37 12.88 4.28 17.07
CA PRO A 37 12.63 3.67 15.77
C PRO A 37 12.24 2.20 15.91
N TYR A 38 11.21 1.81 15.17
CA TYR A 38 10.75 0.42 15.13
C TYR A 38 10.28 0.09 13.72
N ARG A 39 11.12 -0.59 12.94
CA ARG A 39 10.85 -0.90 11.56
C ARG A 39 10.76 -2.40 11.33
N GLN A 40 9.80 -2.78 10.50
CA GLN A 40 9.60 -4.18 10.11
C GLN A 40 9.42 -4.29 8.59
N PRO A 41 9.88 -5.39 8.00
CA PRO A 41 9.74 -5.57 6.56
C PRO A 41 8.33 -5.93 6.14
N MET A 42 7.96 -5.47 4.95
CA MET A 42 6.76 -5.87 4.24
C MET A 42 7.15 -6.17 2.80
N ASN A 43 6.79 -7.33 2.30
CA ASN A 43 7.02 -7.72 0.91
C ASN A 43 5.68 -7.92 0.23
N LEU A 44 5.48 -7.26 -0.91
CA LEU A 44 4.22 -7.28 -1.62
C LEU A 44 4.42 -7.74 -3.06
N THR A 45 3.54 -8.59 -3.53
CA THR A 45 3.36 -8.93 -4.94
C THR A 45 1.90 -8.71 -5.31
N LEU A 46 1.66 -7.75 -6.20
CA LEU A 46 0.33 -7.44 -6.70
C LEU A 46 0.12 -8.19 -8.02
N GLN A 47 -0.72 -9.21 -8.01
CA GLN A 47 -0.96 -10.07 -9.15
C GLN A 47 -2.01 -9.45 -10.09
N PRO A 48 -1.97 -9.78 -11.40
CA PRO A 48 -2.90 -9.20 -12.37
C PRO A 48 -4.38 -9.43 -12.08
N ASP A 49 -4.72 -10.49 -11.33
CA ASP A 49 -6.09 -10.85 -10.97
C ASP A 49 -6.63 -10.08 -9.75
N GLY A 50 -5.85 -9.16 -9.20
CA GLY A 50 -6.24 -8.37 -8.04
C GLY A 50 -5.86 -8.98 -6.70
N VAL A 51 -5.16 -10.12 -6.70
CA VAL A 51 -4.68 -10.77 -5.47
C VAL A 51 -3.36 -10.14 -5.04
N VAL A 52 -3.17 -9.98 -3.74
CA VAL A 52 -1.89 -9.60 -3.13
C VAL A 52 -1.36 -10.77 -2.32
N THR A 53 -0.09 -11.09 -2.55
CA THR A 53 0.64 -12.08 -1.77
C THR A 53 1.89 -11.45 -1.18
N GLY A 54 2.50 -12.13 -0.23
CA GLY A 54 3.73 -11.71 0.42
C GLY A 54 3.68 -11.90 1.92
N ASP A 55 4.38 -11.03 2.63
CA ASP A 55 4.44 -11.07 4.08
C ASP A 55 4.51 -9.66 4.66
N PHE A 56 4.10 -9.54 5.90
CA PHE A 56 4.25 -8.34 6.70
C PHE A 56 4.60 -8.74 8.13
N TYR A 57 5.68 -8.20 8.66
CA TYR A 57 6.14 -8.47 10.01
C TYR A 57 6.31 -9.98 10.27
N ASN A 58 6.96 -10.66 9.32
CA ASN A 58 7.21 -12.09 9.33
C ASN A 58 5.94 -12.97 9.28
N SER A 59 4.78 -12.38 9.01
CA SER A 59 3.53 -13.10 8.88
C SER A 59 3.07 -13.10 7.43
N ARG A 60 2.62 -14.25 6.95
CA ARG A 60 2.13 -14.41 5.60
C ARG A 60 0.84 -13.59 5.40
N ILE A 61 0.77 -12.89 4.28
CA ILE A 61 -0.44 -12.17 3.87
C ILE A 61 -1.52 -13.18 3.48
N GLU A 62 -2.71 -12.98 4.06
CA GLU A 62 -3.91 -13.75 3.78
C GLU A 62 -5.01 -12.82 3.27
N ALA A 63 -5.88 -13.34 2.39
CA ALA A 63 -7.02 -12.62 1.85
C ALA A 63 -6.63 -11.26 1.24
N GLY A 64 -5.44 -11.19 0.62
CA GLY A 64 -4.92 -9.95 0.06
C GLY A 64 -5.59 -9.55 -1.25
N ARG A 65 -5.98 -8.28 -1.32
CA ARG A 65 -6.57 -7.67 -2.51
C ARG A 65 -5.94 -6.32 -2.77
N TRP A 66 -5.80 -5.97 -4.06
CA TRP A 66 -5.40 -4.64 -4.46
C TRP A 66 -6.40 -4.07 -5.46
N LYS A 67 -6.47 -2.76 -5.52
CA LYS A 67 -7.33 -2.07 -6.47
C LYS A 67 -6.77 -0.70 -6.79
N ARG A 68 -6.98 -0.25 -8.03
CA ARG A 68 -6.77 1.13 -8.45
C ARG A 68 -8.13 1.78 -8.64
N GLN A 69 -8.39 2.86 -7.90
CA GLN A 69 -9.63 3.61 -7.99
C GLN A 69 -9.40 5.02 -7.44
N HIS A 70 -10.05 5.99 -8.03
CA HIS A 70 -9.91 7.41 -7.65
C HIS A 70 -8.46 7.89 -7.67
N GLY A 71 -7.66 7.44 -8.65
CA GLY A 71 -6.26 7.82 -8.80
C GLY A 71 -5.33 7.21 -7.75
N ARG A 72 -5.79 6.23 -6.96
CA ARG A 72 -5.03 5.60 -5.88
C ARG A 72 -4.80 4.12 -6.17
N LEU A 73 -3.65 3.63 -5.75
CA LEU A 73 -3.34 2.20 -5.72
C LEU A 73 -3.28 1.76 -4.27
N CYS A 74 -4.18 0.88 -3.88
CA CYS A 74 -4.33 0.45 -2.49
C CYS A 74 -4.37 -1.06 -2.36
N VAL A 75 -3.96 -1.56 -1.20
CA VAL A 75 -4.01 -2.97 -0.83
C VAL A 75 -4.76 -3.12 0.49
N SER A 76 -5.37 -4.27 0.66
CA SER A 76 -5.98 -4.67 1.93
C SER A 76 -5.68 -6.14 2.16
N PHE A 77 -5.33 -6.51 3.38
CA PHE A 77 -4.99 -7.90 3.69
C PHE A 77 -5.06 -8.16 5.19
N ARG A 78 -4.95 -9.43 5.53
CA ARG A 78 -4.92 -9.90 6.92
C ARG A 78 -3.62 -10.65 7.17
N THR A 79 -3.09 -10.49 8.38
CA THR A 79 -2.00 -11.30 8.91
C THR A 79 -2.38 -11.78 10.30
N THR A 80 -1.63 -12.74 10.84
CA THR A 80 -1.81 -13.20 12.21
C THR A 80 -0.46 -13.57 12.83
N ASP A 81 -0.33 -13.29 14.11
CA ASP A 81 0.80 -13.75 14.92
C ASP A 81 0.45 -14.98 15.78
N GLY A 82 -0.72 -15.58 15.53
CA GLY A 82 -1.24 -16.70 16.30
C GLY A 82 -2.11 -16.29 17.50
N ALA A 83 -2.07 -15.01 17.90
CA ALA A 83 -2.90 -14.49 18.99
C ALA A 83 -4.21 -13.88 18.49
N GLY A 84 -4.24 -13.46 17.24
CA GLY A 84 -5.43 -12.89 16.61
C GLY A 84 -5.12 -12.22 15.28
N PRO A 85 -6.14 -11.77 14.54
CA PRO A 85 -5.95 -11.19 13.24
C PRO A 85 -5.52 -9.72 13.30
N TYR A 86 -4.66 -9.34 12.36
CA TYR A 86 -4.31 -7.96 12.04
C TYR A 86 -4.88 -7.63 10.67
N HIS A 87 -5.67 -6.57 10.60
CA HIS A 87 -6.27 -6.09 9.35
C HIS A 87 -5.52 -4.86 8.87
N THR A 88 -4.95 -4.94 7.68
CA THR A 88 -4.12 -3.88 7.12
C THR A 88 -4.76 -3.31 5.87
N ALA A 89 -4.74 -2.01 5.74
CA ALA A 89 -5.07 -1.28 4.52
C ALA A 89 -4.00 -0.23 4.27
N ALA A 90 -3.52 -0.14 3.03
CA ALA A 90 -2.44 0.77 2.68
C ALA A 90 -2.55 1.22 1.24
N CYS A 91 -2.08 2.45 0.97
CA CYS A 91 -2.08 3.02 -0.36
C CYS A 91 -0.72 3.62 -0.70
N LEU A 92 -0.37 3.54 -1.98
CA LEU A 92 0.80 4.22 -2.50
C LEU A 92 0.56 5.74 -2.50
N ALA A 93 1.52 6.48 -1.97
CA ALA A 93 1.50 7.95 -1.93
C ALA A 93 2.83 8.47 -2.46
N GLY A 94 2.90 8.66 -3.79
CA GLY A 94 4.16 9.03 -4.45
C GLY A 94 5.19 7.90 -4.38
N ASP A 95 6.27 8.10 -3.65
CA ASP A 95 7.37 7.15 -3.51
C ASP A 95 7.33 6.31 -2.22
N HIS A 96 6.28 6.48 -1.42
CA HIS A 96 6.13 5.75 -0.16
C HIS A 96 4.72 5.16 -0.04
N VAL A 97 4.53 4.32 0.95
CA VAL A 97 3.23 3.72 1.25
C VAL A 97 2.75 4.25 2.60
N GLU A 98 1.50 4.62 2.66
CA GLU A 98 0.82 5.01 3.90
C GLU A 98 -0.23 3.96 4.23
N GLY A 99 -0.22 3.49 5.46
CA GLY A 99 -1.11 2.43 5.86
C GLY A 99 -1.56 2.50 7.30
N GLN A 100 -2.47 1.60 7.58
CA GLN A 100 -2.96 1.43 8.95
C GLN A 100 -3.26 -0.06 9.17
N THR A 101 -2.99 -0.50 10.37
CA THR A 101 -3.25 -1.88 10.79
C THR A 101 -4.11 -1.89 12.04
N TRP A 102 -5.26 -2.54 11.94
CA TRP A 102 -6.18 -2.71 13.06
C TRP A 102 -5.97 -4.08 13.71
N ALA A 103 -5.53 -4.07 14.96
CA ALA A 103 -5.35 -5.26 15.78
C ALA A 103 -6.53 -5.34 16.76
N GLU A 104 -7.62 -5.98 16.33
CA GLU A 104 -8.87 -6.04 17.09
C GLU A 104 -8.68 -6.68 18.46
N HIS A 105 -7.94 -7.79 18.51
CA HIS A 105 -7.67 -8.54 19.74
C HIS A 105 -6.80 -7.77 20.75
N ARG A 106 -6.10 -6.72 20.28
CA ARG A 106 -5.29 -5.83 21.12
C ARG A 106 -5.96 -4.47 21.35
N ASN A 107 -7.10 -4.23 20.69
CA ASN A 107 -7.78 -2.94 20.66
C ASN A 107 -6.84 -1.78 20.31
N PHE A 108 -6.03 -1.97 19.25
CA PHE A 108 -4.99 -1.03 18.88
C PHE A 108 -4.93 -0.80 17.38
N VAL A 109 -4.81 0.47 16.97
CA VAL A 109 -4.58 0.87 15.58
C VAL A 109 -3.15 1.35 15.42
N PHE A 110 -2.41 0.71 14.52
CA PHE A 110 -1.11 1.18 14.06
C PHE A 110 -1.33 2.08 12.84
N ILE A 111 -0.85 3.31 12.89
CA ILE A 111 -0.78 4.19 11.72
C ILE A 111 0.68 4.26 11.32
N TRP A 112 0.98 3.94 10.07
CA TRP A 112 2.36 3.76 9.66
C TRP A 112 2.63 4.29 8.25
N ARG A 113 3.91 4.51 8.00
CA ARG A 113 4.48 4.82 6.69
C ARG A 113 5.52 3.76 6.37
N ALA A 114 5.63 3.41 5.09
CA ALA A 114 6.67 2.52 4.60
C ALA A 114 7.48 3.21 3.51
N ASP A 115 8.78 3.01 3.58
CA ASP A 115 9.72 3.45 2.56
C ASP A 115 10.29 2.24 1.85
N ARG A 116 10.60 2.40 0.55
CA ARG A 116 11.11 1.28 -0.22
C ARG A 116 12.48 0.86 0.31
N LEU A 117 12.67 -0.44 0.45
CA LEU A 117 13.99 -1.02 0.68
C LEU A 117 14.75 -1.04 -0.65
N SER A 118 15.85 -0.32 -0.68
CA SER A 118 16.70 -0.26 -1.86
C SER A 118 17.67 -1.45 -1.89
#